data_72a67d03018fca82fd3a5d8b004315b4
#
_entry.id   72a67d03018fca82fd3a5d8b004315b4
#
_cell.length_a   1.000
_cell.length_b   1.000
_cell.length_c   1.000
_cell.angle_alpha   90.00
_cell.angle_beta   90.00
_cell.angle_gamma   90.00
#
_symmetry.space_group_name_H-M   'P 1'
#
loop_
_entity.id
_entity.type
_entity.pdbx_description
1 polymer ?
#
loop_
_entity_poly.entity_id
_entity_poly.type
_entity_poly.pdbx_seq_one_letter_code
_entity_poly.pdbx_strand_id
1 'polypeptide(L)'
;MLFLSPVGGEEDNKMSDDNLGVAKDTLDARLKARIPVKAGRRKVAVTFLRRNSAPTDEPLQPFTRDHDLQNMNGVPLVDHFQITGPFAATGPGATPSRAKIFTCSPKTAAQEADCAKQILSSLAKRAYRRPVSAEDTATLMNIYQGGRQNGSFEKGVQAGIRLILANPKFIFRSEPDPKGAAPGSSRRLTDLELASRLDRKSTR
;
A
#
# COMPACT_ATOMS: atom_id res chain seq x y z
N MET A 1 -8.30 -14.62 11.44
CA MET A 1 -7.57 -15.90 11.45
C MET A 1 -6.53 -15.78 12.54
N LEU A 2 -6.47 -16.73 13.43
CA LEU A 2 -5.55 -16.75 14.58
C LEU A 2 -4.56 -17.89 14.37
N PHE A 3 -3.27 -17.59 14.46
CA PHE A 3 -2.20 -18.58 14.50
C PHE A 3 -1.61 -18.57 15.89
N LEU A 4 -1.51 -19.74 16.47
CA LEU A 4 -0.92 -19.94 17.79
C LEU A 4 0.29 -20.86 17.65
N SER A 5 1.45 -20.37 18.10
CA SER A 5 2.66 -21.17 18.24
C SER A 5 3.05 -21.20 19.72
N PRO A 6 3.29 -22.36 20.31
CA PRO A 6 3.75 -22.43 21.69
C PRO A 6 5.17 -21.85 21.80
N VAL A 7 5.40 -21.09 22.85
CA VAL A 7 6.72 -20.52 23.22
C VAL A 7 6.92 -20.80 24.71
N GLY A 8 8.10 -21.26 25.06
CA GLY A 8 8.42 -21.68 26.40
C GLY A 8 7.98 -23.11 26.70
N GLY A 9 8.33 -23.61 27.85
CA GLY A 9 8.07 -24.96 28.29
C GLY A 9 9.35 -25.78 28.45
N GLU A 10 9.18 -27.05 28.76
CA GLU A 10 10.31 -27.95 29.12
C GLU A 10 11.30 -28.13 27.98
N GLU A 11 10.85 -28.08 26.73
CA GLU A 11 11.73 -28.20 25.57
C GLU A 11 12.61 -26.97 25.36
N ASP A 12 12.06 -25.78 25.59
CA ASP A 12 12.83 -24.54 25.49
C ASP A 12 13.79 -24.37 26.67
N ASN A 13 13.48 -24.93 27.83
CA ASN A 13 14.36 -24.95 29.00
C ASN A 13 15.50 -25.92 28.86
N LYS A 14 15.33 -27.07 28.19
CA LYS A 14 16.43 -28.07 27.97
C LYS A 14 17.53 -27.54 27.04
N MET A 15 17.26 -26.50 26.27
CA MET A 15 18.21 -25.90 25.35
C MET A 15 19.12 -24.84 25.98
N SER A 16 18.98 -24.58 27.30
CA SER A 16 19.59 -23.39 27.89
C SER A 16 21.05 -23.51 28.26
N ASP A 17 21.58 -24.73 28.47
CA ASP A 17 22.85 -24.84 29.14
C ASP A 17 24.10 -24.82 28.25
N ASP A 18 24.06 -25.26 26.99
CA ASP A 18 25.28 -25.37 26.19
C ASP A 18 25.28 -24.61 24.82
N ASN A 19 24.14 -24.08 24.33
CA ASN A 19 24.10 -23.47 23.01
C ASN A 19 23.00 -22.43 22.85
N LEU A 20 23.12 -21.30 23.53
CA LEU A 20 22.15 -20.17 23.47
C LEU A 20 21.90 -19.63 22.05
N GLY A 21 22.88 -19.74 21.14
CA GLY A 21 22.70 -19.36 19.74
C GLY A 21 21.75 -20.29 18.99
N VAL A 22 21.94 -21.59 19.16
CA VAL A 22 21.12 -22.63 18.51
C VAL A 22 19.67 -22.62 19.03
N ALA A 23 19.49 -22.36 20.33
CA ALA A 23 18.17 -22.26 20.95
C ALA A 23 17.35 -21.09 20.37
N LYS A 24 17.97 -19.94 20.14
CA LYS A 24 17.32 -18.78 19.51
C LYS A 24 16.90 -19.08 18.07
N ASP A 25 17.80 -19.67 17.28
CA ASP A 25 17.54 -19.97 15.87
C ASP A 25 16.40 -21.00 15.70
N THR A 26 16.35 -22.00 16.59
CA THR A 26 15.27 -23.00 16.58
C THR A 26 13.94 -22.43 17.04
N LEU A 27 13.92 -21.52 18.00
CA LEU A 27 12.73 -20.82 18.44
C LEU A 27 12.18 -19.95 17.29
N ASP A 28 13.00 -19.14 16.66
CA ASP A 28 12.62 -18.28 15.55
C ASP A 28 12.14 -19.09 14.34
N ALA A 29 12.71 -20.27 14.11
CA ALA A 29 12.24 -21.17 13.05
C ALA A 29 10.81 -21.66 13.26
N ARG A 30 10.38 -21.88 14.51
CA ARG A 30 9.01 -22.26 14.87
C ARG A 30 8.00 -21.11 14.78
N LEU A 31 8.47 -19.86 14.89
CA LEU A 31 7.62 -18.67 14.83
C LEU A 31 7.27 -18.23 13.40
N LYS A 32 7.39 -19.13 12.43
CA LYS A 32 7.03 -18.89 11.03
C LYS A 32 5.66 -19.48 10.72
N ALA A 33 4.79 -18.65 10.12
CA ALA A 33 3.49 -19.11 9.68
C ALA A 33 3.22 -18.69 8.24
N ARG A 34 2.78 -19.63 7.42
CA ARG A 34 2.31 -19.33 6.06
C ARG A 34 0.79 -19.34 6.06
N ILE A 35 0.20 -18.17 5.76
CA ILE A 35 -1.23 -17.97 5.87
C ILE A 35 -1.85 -17.58 4.54
N PRO A 36 -3.03 -18.13 4.16
CA PRO A 36 -3.78 -17.66 3.02
C PRO A 36 -4.41 -16.30 3.34
N VAL A 37 -4.12 -15.29 2.51
CA VAL A 37 -4.62 -13.93 2.70
C VAL A 37 -5.36 -13.48 1.45
N LYS A 38 -6.59 -13.00 1.61
CA LYS A 38 -7.32 -12.33 0.54
C LYS A 38 -6.72 -10.93 0.28
N ALA A 39 -6.70 -10.51 -0.97
CA ALA A 39 -6.25 -9.18 -1.36
C ALA A 39 -7.02 -8.06 -0.62
N GLY A 40 -6.35 -6.93 -0.38
CA GLY A 40 -6.89 -5.76 0.29
C GLY A 40 -6.10 -5.37 1.54
N ARG A 41 -6.50 -4.26 2.17
CA ARG A 41 -5.87 -3.81 3.42
C ARG A 41 -6.20 -4.80 4.54
N ARG A 42 -5.17 -5.22 5.27
CA ARG A 42 -5.29 -6.10 6.45
C ARG A 42 -4.52 -5.47 7.60
N LYS A 43 -5.03 -5.70 8.79
CA LYS A 43 -4.29 -5.44 10.03
C LYS A 43 -3.68 -6.76 10.46
N VAL A 44 -2.39 -6.76 10.73
CA VAL A 44 -1.67 -7.90 11.29
C VAL A 44 -1.18 -7.48 12.65
N ALA A 45 -1.38 -8.31 13.64
CA ALA A 45 -0.88 -8.11 14.99
C ALA A 45 -0.19 -9.40 15.45
N VAL A 46 0.92 -9.23 16.14
CA VAL A 46 1.67 -10.32 16.77
C VAL A 46 1.73 -10.01 18.26
N THR A 47 1.39 -10.98 19.09
CA THR A 47 1.43 -10.84 20.53
C THR A 47 1.62 -12.19 21.19
N PHE A 48 2.14 -12.19 22.40
CA PHE A 48 2.18 -13.36 23.26
C PHE A 48 0.89 -13.43 24.10
N LEU A 49 0.25 -14.59 24.06
CA LEU A 49 -0.93 -14.87 24.89
C LEU A 49 -0.50 -15.75 26.05
N ARG A 50 -0.71 -15.28 27.26
CA ARG A 50 -0.45 -16.07 28.46
C ARG A 50 -1.49 -17.21 28.54
N ARG A 51 -1.04 -18.44 28.59
CA ARG A 51 -1.91 -19.61 28.74
C ARG A 51 -2.00 -20.14 30.16
N ASN A 52 -1.01 -19.83 30.98
CA ASN A 52 -1.00 -20.28 32.35
C ASN A 52 -1.65 -19.26 33.26
N SER A 53 -2.68 -19.69 34.00
CA SER A 53 -3.42 -18.88 34.95
C SER A 53 -2.94 -19.12 36.38
N ALA A 54 -1.83 -19.83 36.60
CA ALA A 54 -1.29 -19.98 37.93
C ALA A 54 -0.93 -18.58 38.48
N PRO A 55 -1.55 -18.13 39.58
CA PRO A 55 -1.16 -16.88 40.20
C PRO A 55 0.26 -17.09 40.76
N THR A 56 1.20 -16.35 40.23
CA THR A 56 2.48 -16.16 40.90
C THR A 56 2.30 -14.97 41.82
N ASP A 57 2.58 -15.15 43.10
CA ASP A 57 2.57 -14.07 44.08
C ASP A 57 3.70 -13.05 43.86
N GLU A 58 4.60 -13.33 42.93
CA GLU A 58 5.67 -12.41 42.53
C GLU A 58 5.15 -11.41 41.50
N PRO A 59 5.39 -10.10 41.69
CA PRO A 59 5.10 -9.11 40.71
C PRO A 59 5.88 -9.42 39.43
N LEU A 60 5.18 -9.50 38.29
CA LEU A 60 5.81 -9.65 36.99
C LEU A 60 6.84 -8.54 36.79
N GLN A 61 8.11 -8.90 36.77
CA GLN A 61 9.20 -7.97 36.50
C GLN A 61 8.94 -7.33 35.14
N PRO A 62 8.93 -5.99 35.03
CA PRO A 62 8.80 -5.34 33.74
C PRO A 62 10.04 -5.67 32.91
N PHE A 63 9.87 -6.10 31.71
CA PHE A 63 10.70 -6.27 30.51
C PHE A 63 12.21 -5.94 30.56
N THR A 64 12.84 -5.88 31.69
CA THR A 64 14.29 -5.78 31.80
C THR A 64 14.87 -7.15 31.48
N ARG A 65 15.18 -7.40 30.23
CA ARG A 65 16.22 -8.35 29.92
C ARG A 65 17.49 -7.76 30.54
N ASP A 66 17.81 -8.21 31.70
CA ASP A 66 19.14 -8.09 32.21
C ASP A 66 20.11 -8.77 31.20
N HIS A 67 21.31 -8.25 31.03
CA HIS A 67 22.33 -8.89 30.18
C HIS A 67 22.74 -10.27 30.70
N ASP A 68 22.16 -10.70 31.79
CA ASP A 68 22.31 -12.04 32.33
C ASP A 68 21.55 -13.05 31.47
N LEU A 69 22.30 -13.80 30.68
CA LEU A 69 21.82 -14.86 29.80
C LEU A 69 21.14 -16.01 30.56
N GLN A 70 21.32 -16.08 31.87
CA GLN A 70 20.73 -17.10 32.77
C GLN A 70 19.42 -16.61 33.40
N ASN A 71 19.11 -15.33 33.32
CA ASN A 71 17.84 -14.79 33.83
C ASN A 71 16.70 -15.03 32.88
N MET A 72 16.08 -16.19 32.96
CA MET A 72 14.95 -16.64 32.14
C MET A 72 13.59 -16.07 32.61
N ASN A 73 13.56 -15.21 33.62
CA ASN A 73 12.35 -14.68 34.24
C ASN A 73 11.70 -13.54 33.45
N GLY A 74 12.21 -13.20 32.28
CA GLY A 74 11.65 -12.17 31.44
C GLY A 74 10.34 -12.60 30.73
N VAL A 75 9.44 -11.66 30.55
CA VAL A 75 8.26 -11.85 29.69
C VAL A 75 8.72 -11.80 28.22
N PRO A 76 8.29 -12.72 27.35
CA PRO A 76 8.66 -12.70 25.94
C PRO A 76 8.18 -11.40 25.29
N LEU A 77 9.07 -10.75 24.55
CA LEU A 77 8.84 -9.50 23.83
C LEU A 77 8.92 -9.73 22.32
N VAL A 78 8.00 -9.19 21.59
CA VAL A 78 8.12 -9.10 20.12
C VAL A 78 8.94 -7.86 19.78
N ASP A 79 10.17 -8.05 19.33
CA ASP A 79 11.04 -6.98 18.86
C ASP A 79 10.57 -6.51 17.47
N HIS A 80 10.52 -7.43 16.53
CA HIS A 80 10.04 -7.16 15.18
C HIS A 80 9.43 -8.42 14.57
N PHE A 81 8.65 -8.25 13.52
CA PHE A 81 8.18 -9.35 12.69
C PHE A 81 8.25 -8.96 11.21
N GLN A 82 8.50 -9.94 10.38
CA GLN A 82 8.63 -9.74 8.94
C GLN A 82 7.48 -10.41 8.20
N ILE A 83 6.89 -9.68 7.26
CA ILE A 83 5.88 -10.22 6.34
C ILE A 83 6.54 -10.38 4.98
N THR A 84 6.58 -11.60 4.48
CA THR A 84 7.11 -11.93 3.15
C THR A 84 6.00 -12.47 2.26
N GLY A 85 6.08 -12.18 0.98
CA GLY A 85 5.09 -12.62 0.01
C GLY A 85 4.65 -11.49 -0.93
N PRO A 86 3.58 -11.67 -1.68
CA PRO A 86 2.72 -12.86 -1.76
C PRO A 86 3.39 -14.04 -2.48
N PHE A 87 3.20 -15.25 -1.95
CA PHE A 87 3.58 -16.48 -2.61
C PHE A 87 2.37 -17.00 -3.41
N ALA A 88 2.57 -17.48 -4.64
CA ALA A 88 1.51 -18.02 -5.49
C ALA A 88 0.29 -17.07 -5.64
N ALA A 89 0.56 -15.79 -5.93
CA ALA A 89 -0.50 -14.82 -6.16
C ALA A 89 -1.33 -15.20 -7.41
N THR A 90 -2.65 -15.28 -7.24
CA THR A 90 -3.59 -15.63 -8.31
C THR A 90 -4.04 -14.42 -9.14
N GLY A 91 -3.41 -13.28 -8.94
CA GLY A 91 -3.72 -12.02 -9.61
C GLY A 91 -4.24 -10.93 -8.68
N PRO A 92 -4.56 -9.76 -9.21
CA PRO A 92 -5.05 -8.65 -8.43
C PRO A 92 -6.46 -8.93 -7.92
N GLY A 93 -6.65 -8.91 -6.62
CA GLY A 93 -7.97 -9.10 -6.02
C GLY A 93 -8.91 -7.91 -6.26
N ALA A 94 -10.22 -8.15 -6.10
CA ALA A 94 -11.22 -7.10 -6.11
C ALA A 94 -11.07 -6.24 -4.85
N THR A 95 -10.50 -5.05 -5.00
CA THR A 95 -10.36 -4.08 -3.92
C THR A 95 -11.20 -2.84 -4.20
N PRO A 96 -11.65 -2.09 -3.18
CA PRO A 96 -12.38 -0.83 -3.40
C PRO A 96 -11.60 0.17 -4.25
N SER A 97 -10.28 0.23 -4.10
CA SER A 97 -9.42 1.09 -4.92
C SER A 97 -9.40 0.65 -6.37
N ARG A 98 -9.34 -0.66 -6.63
CA ARG A 98 -9.40 -1.21 -7.99
C ARG A 98 -10.74 -0.89 -8.65
N ALA A 99 -11.85 -1.06 -7.94
CA ALA A 99 -13.19 -0.75 -8.45
C ALA A 99 -13.36 0.75 -8.79
N LYS A 100 -12.70 1.64 -8.06
CA LYS A 100 -12.69 3.09 -8.37
C LYS A 100 -11.86 3.44 -9.61
N ILE A 101 -10.87 2.64 -9.97
CA ILE A 101 -10.02 2.86 -11.15
C ILE A 101 -10.64 2.18 -12.36
N PHE A 102 -10.93 0.88 -12.26
CA PHE A 102 -11.46 0.07 -13.36
C PHE A 102 -12.99 0.14 -13.36
N THR A 103 -13.52 1.22 -13.93
CA THR A 103 -14.97 1.45 -14.07
C THR A 103 -15.59 0.63 -15.20
N CYS A 104 -14.76 0.04 -16.04
CA CYS A 104 -15.15 -0.90 -17.09
C CYS A 104 -14.15 -2.08 -17.14
N SER A 105 -14.60 -3.20 -17.69
CA SER A 105 -13.80 -4.42 -17.92
C SER A 105 -14.03 -4.90 -19.34
N PRO A 106 -13.06 -4.70 -20.25
CA PRO A 106 -13.20 -5.12 -21.63
C PRO A 106 -13.24 -6.65 -21.71
N LYS A 107 -14.16 -7.21 -22.46
CA LYS A 107 -14.24 -8.66 -22.71
C LYS A 107 -13.50 -9.08 -23.99
N THR A 108 -13.26 -8.14 -24.87
CA THR A 108 -12.57 -8.36 -26.15
C THR A 108 -11.50 -7.30 -26.37
N ALA A 109 -10.48 -7.62 -27.17
CA ALA A 109 -9.42 -6.68 -27.50
C ALA A 109 -9.95 -5.40 -28.18
N ALA A 110 -11.02 -5.50 -28.96
CA ALA A 110 -11.65 -4.34 -29.60
C ALA A 110 -12.23 -3.32 -28.60
N GLN A 111 -12.67 -3.77 -27.44
CA GLN A 111 -13.25 -2.91 -26.39
C GLN A 111 -12.18 -2.29 -25.48
N GLU A 112 -10.93 -2.75 -25.55
CA GLU A 112 -9.87 -2.32 -24.63
C GLU A 112 -9.56 -0.83 -24.81
N ALA A 113 -9.47 -0.34 -26.02
CA ALA A 113 -9.11 1.06 -26.31
C ALA A 113 -10.14 2.04 -25.76
N ASP A 114 -11.41 1.78 -25.97
CA ASP A 114 -12.51 2.65 -25.50
C ASP A 114 -12.60 2.63 -23.98
N CYS A 115 -12.51 1.44 -23.36
CA CYS A 115 -12.49 1.31 -21.93
C CYS A 115 -11.27 2.02 -21.30
N ALA A 116 -10.07 1.85 -21.86
CA ALA A 116 -8.87 2.55 -21.41
C ALA A 116 -9.03 4.08 -21.50
N LYS A 117 -9.56 4.57 -22.63
CA LYS A 117 -9.85 6.00 -22.83
C LYS A 117 -10.82 6.54 -21.77
N GLN A 118 -11.89 5.81 -21.49
CA GLN A 118 -12.84 6.18 -20.45
C GLN A 118 -12.19 6.26 -19.06
N ILE A 119 -11.45 5.22 -18.67
CA ILE A 119 -10.74 5.16 -17.39
C ILE A 119 -9.74 6.32 -17.26
N LEU A 120 -8.83 6.46 -18.23
CA LEU A 120 -7.75 7.43 -18.17
C LEU A 120 -8.25 8.87 -18.25
N SER A 121 -9.27 9.15 -19.07
CA SER A 121 -9.87 10.48 -19.14
C SER A 121 -10.59 10.85 -17.84
N SER A 122 -11.29 9.90 -17.22
CA SER A 122 -11.95 10.12 -15.93
C SER A 122 -10.94 10.42 -14.82
N LEU A 123 -9.85 9.67 -14.76
CA LEU A 123 -8.78 9.88 -13.79
C LEU A 123 -8.03 11.20 -14.04
N ALA A 124 -7.70 11.51 -15.29
CA ALA A 124 -7.03 12.76 -15.67
C ALA A 124 -7.88 13.99 -15.35
N LYS A 125 -9.20 13.95 -15.63
CA LYS A 125 -10.12 15.02 -15.26
C LYS A 125 -10.06 15.36 -13.77
N ARG A 126 -10.05 14.33 -12.93
CA ARG A 126 -9.95 14.49 -11.48
C ARG A 126 -8.56 14.96 -11.04
N ALA A 127 -7.51 14.41 -11.65
CA ALA A 127 -6.13 14.73 -11.30
C ALA A 127 -5.74 16.16 -11.70
N TYR A 128 -6.11 16.56 -12.93
CA TYR A 128 -5.79 17.89 -13.46
C TYR A 128 -6.78 18.97 -13.04
N ARG A 129 -7.89 18.57 -12.37
CA ARG A 129 -8.94 19.48 -11.89
C ARG A 129 -9.50 20.40 -12.98
N ARG A 130 -9.52 19.92 -14.21
CA ARG A 130 -10.05 20.60 -15.40
C ARG A 130 -10.56 19.60 -16.42
N PRO A 131 -11.36 20.03 -17.41
CA PRO A 131 -11.69 19.20 -18.55
C PRO A 131 -10.40 18.70 -19.25
N VAL A 132 -10.44 17.46 -19.69
CA VAL A 132 -9.32 16.82 -20.41
C VAL A 132 -9.40 17.25 -21.87
N SER A 133 -8.31 17.77 -22.41
CA SER A 133 -8.24 18.16 -23.83
C SER A 133 -8.06 16.93 -24.74
N ALA A 134 -8.30 17.13 -26.04
CA ALA A 134 -8.02 16.09 -27.03
C ALA A 134 -6.53 15.68 -27.05
N GLU A 135 -5.64 16.64 -26.88
CA GLU A 135 -4.20 16.44 -26.80
C GLU A 135 -3.82 15.60 -25.56
N ASP A 136 -4.40 15.93 -24.36
CA ASP A 136 -4.18 15.14 -23.15
C ASP A 136 -4.61 13.68 -23.39
N THR A 137 -5.78 13.50 -24.00
CA THR A 137 -6.33 12.17 -24.29
C THR A 137 -5.43 11.40 -25.26
N ALA A 138 -4.96 12.04 -26.33
CA ALA A 138 -4.07 11.42 -27.30
C ALA A 138 -2.75 10.97 -26.66
N THR A 139 -2.16 11.83 -25.83
CA THR A 139 -0.94 11.52 -25.10
C THR A 139 -1.12 10.33 -24.17
N LEU A 140 -2.23 10.29 -23.41
CA LEU A 140 -2.55 9.19 -22.50
C LEU A 140 -2.76 7.88 -23.27
N MET A 141 -3.44 7.92 -24.40
CA MET A 141 -3.70 6.73 -25.21
C MET A 141 -2.44 6.20 -25.87
N ASN A 142 -1.51 7.07 -26.28
CA ASN A 142 -0.21 6.65 -26.81
C ASN A 142 0.60 5.87 -25.75
N ILE A 143 0.67 6.39 -24.54
CA ILE A 143 1.35 5.72 -23.41
C ILE A 143 0.64 4.42 -23.02
N TYR A 144 -0.69 4.40 -23.04
CA TYR A 144 -1.48 3.19 -22.83
C TYR A 144 -1.09 2.10 -23.84
N GLN A 145 -1.03 2.44 -25.14
CA GLN A 145 -0.69 1.50 -26.18
C GLN A 145 0.70 0.91 -25.98
N GLY A 146 1.71 1.72 -25.63
CA GLY A 146 3.05 1.25 -25.33
C GLY A 146 3.07 0.27 -24.14
N GLY A 147 2.35 0.58 -23.08
CA GLY A 147 2.23 -0.31 -21.92
C GLY A 147 1.44 -1.59 -22.23
N ARG A 148 0.44 -1.51 -23.12
CA ARG A 148 -0.38 -2.65 -23.56
C ARG A 148 0.43 -3.63 -24.44
N GLN A 149 1.24 -3.14 -25.34
CA GLN A 149 2.10 -3.97 -26.20
C GLN A 149 3.09 -4.79 -25.39
N ASN A 150 3.62 -4.22 -24.30
CA ASN A 150 4.58 -4.88 -23.42
C ASN A 150 3.93 -5.65 -22.26
N GLY A 151 2.62 -5.90 -22.31
CA GLY A 151 1.93 -6.56 -21.22
C GLY A 151 0.43 -6.79 -21.45
N SER A 152 -0.38 -6.39 -20.49
CA SER A 152 -1.84 -6.57 -20.50
C SER A 152 -2.57 -5.23 -20.55
N PHE A 153 -3.90 -5.27 -20.75
CA PHE A 153 -4.77 -4.10 -20.60
C PHE A 153 -4.46 -3.30 -19.34
N GLU A 154 -4.28 -3.99 -18.20
CA GLU A 154 -3.98 -3.34 -16.92
C GLU A 154 -2.60 -2.69 -16.90
N LYS A 155 -1.61 -3.27 -17.57
CA LYS A 155 -0.27 -2.67 -17.75
C LYS A 155 -0.35 -1.38 -18.54
N GLY A 156 -1.17 -1.34 -19.59
CA GLY A 156 -1.45 -0.11 -20.34
C GLY A 156 -2.10 0.98 -19.47
N VAL A 157 -3.14 0.63 -18.73
CA VAL A 157 -3.79 1.56 -17.78
C VAL A 157 -2.81 2.04 -16.71
N GLN A 158 -1.99 1.13 -16.17
CA GLN A 158 -0.94 1.48 -15.20
C GLN A 158 0.05 2.50 -15.77
N ALA A 159 0.48 2.33 -17.01
CA ALA A 159 1.37 3.29 -17.68
C ALA A 159 0.72 4.67 -17.80
N GLY A 160 -0.55 4.72 -18.22
CA GLY A 160 -1.31 5.97 -18.27
C GLY A 160 -1.45 6.65 -16.89
N ILE A 161 -1.72 5.89 -15.83
CA ILE A 161 -1.79 6.44 -14.46
C ILE A 161 -0.44 7.01 -14.03
N ARG A 162 0.66 6.33 -14.32
CA ARG A 162 2.00 6.85 -14.02
C ARG A 162 2.26 8.19 -14.70
N LEU A 163 1.86 8.31 -15.97
CA LEU A 163 1.98 9.58 -16.70
C LEU A 163 1.13 10.67 -16.05
N ILE A 164 -0.12 10.38 -15.66
CA ILE A 164 -0.99 11.36 -15.00
C ILE A 164 -0.33 11.89 -13.73
N LEU A 165 0.22 10.99 -12.89
CA LEU A 165 0.84 11.36 -11.62
C LEU A 165 2.18 12.10 -11.78
N ALA A 166 2.93 11.82 -12.84
CA ALA A 166 4.18 12.50 -13.16
C ALA A 166 3.99 13.82 -13.92
N ASN A 167 2.77 14.11 -14.39
CA ASN A 167 2.51 15.27 -15.22
C ASN A 167 2.56 16.56 -14.39
N PRO A 168 3.23 17.62 -14.87
CA PRO A 168 3.22 18.94 -14.22
C PRO A 168 1.81 19.46 -13.92
N LYS A 169 0.82 19.15 -14.76
CA LYS A 169 -0.60 19.52 -14.57
C LYS A 169 -1.23 18.90 -13.30
N PHE A 170 -0.69 17.78 -12.82
CA PHE A 170 -1.08 17.17 -11.55
C PHE A 170 -0.29 17.74 -10.38
N ILE A 171 1.04 17.86 -10.56
CA ILE A 171 1.97 18.26 -9.49
C ILE A 171 1.81 19.75 -9.16
N PHE A 172 1.71 20.58 -10.22
CA PHE A 172 1.62 22.03 -10.07
C PHE A 172 0.20 22.52 -10.37
N ARG A 173 -0.22 23.52 -9.66
CA ARG A 173 -1.41 24.32 -9.96
C ARG A 173 -0.95 25.57 -10.69
N SER A 174 -0.75 25.48 -11.99
CA SER A 174 -0.47 26.63 -12.83
C SER A 174 -1.77 27.14 -13.45
N GLU A 175 -1.97 28.41 -13.36
CA GLU A 175 -3.03 29.13 -14.05
C GLU A 175 -2.38 29.85 -15.22
N PRO A 176 -2.45 29.33 -16.44
CA PRO A 176 -1.80 29.95 -17.58
C PRO A 176 -2.43 31.30 -17.86
N ASP A 177 -1.61 32.29 -18.09
CA ASP A 177 -2.10 33.59 -18.54
C ASP A 177 -2.77 33.48 -19.91
N PRO A 178 -3.81 34.27 -20.17
CA PRO A 178 -4.43 34.34 -21.48
C PRO A 178 -3.39 34.73 -22.53
N LYS A 179 -3.50 34.13 -23.71
CA LYS A 179 -2.64 34.52 -24.84
C LYS A 179 -2.78 36.00 -25.12
N GLY A 180 -1.66 36.76 -25.09
CA GLY A 180 -1.62 38.17 -25.31
C GLY A 180 -1.87 39.04 -24.08
N ALA A 181 -1.91 38.50 -22.87
CA ALA A 181 -1.99 39.30 -21.66
C ALA A 181 -0.74 40.17 -21.50
N ALA A 182 -0.93 41.45 -21.19
CA ALA A 182 0.19 42.36 -20.92
C ALA A 182 0.86 42.00 -19.58
N PRO A 183 2.19 42.09 -19.46
CA PRO A 183 2.88 41.86 -18.18
C PRO A 183 2.29 42.73 -17.07
N GLY A 184 1.96 42.12 -15.93
CA GLY A 184 1.38 42.82 -14.78
C GLY A 184 -0.14 43.13 -14.88
N SER A 185 -0.83 42.69 -15.95
CA SER A 185 -2.28 42.81 -16.01
C SER A 185 -2.99 41.84 -15.05
N SER A 186 -4.01 42.35 -14.36
CA SER A 186 -4.91 41.49 -13.55
C SER A 186 -6.01 40.89 -14.40
N ARG A 187 -6.39 39.62 -14.15
CA ARG A 187 -7.53 38.97 -14.79
C ARG A 187 -8.46 38.36 -13.76
N ARG A 188 -9.74 38.26 -14.15
CA ARG A 188 -10.70 37.48 -13.38
C ARG A 188 -10.44 35.99 -13.59
N LEU A 189 -10.37 35.24 -12.48
CA LEU A 189 -10.27 33.78 -12.52
C LEU A 189 -11.59 33.19 -13.04
N THR A 190 -11.48 32.08 -13.75
CA THR A 190 -12.65 31.28 -14.10
C THR A 190 -13.19 30.58 -12.84
N ASP A 191 -14.46 30.20 -12.84
CA ASP A 191 -15.09 29.49 -11.71
C ASP A 191 -14.33 28.20 -11.34
N LEU A 192 -13.76 27.52 -12.33
CA LEU A 192 -12.98 26.29 -12.13
C LEU A 192 -11.62 26.59 -11.44
N GLU A 193 -10.94 27.64 -11.85
CA GLU A 193 -9.70 28.09 -11.21
C GLU A 193 -9.97 28.55 -9.78
N LEU A 194 -11.07 29.28 -9.56
CA LEU A 194 -11.49 29.72 -8.24
C LEU A 194 -11.82 28.52 -7.33
N ALA A 195 -12.61 27.56 -7.82
CA ALA A 195 -12.94 26.33 -7.10
C ALA A 195 -11.68 25.55 -6.73
N SER A 196 -10.71 25.43 -7.67
CA SER A 196 -9.45 24.75 -7.42
C SER A 196 -8.59 25.43 -6.34
N ARG A 197 -8.68 26.76 -6.23
CA ARG A 197 -8.00 27.52 -5.15
C ARG A 197 -8.67 27.34 -3.80
N LEU A 198 -9.99 27.32 -3.76
CA LEU A 198 -10.78 27.16 -2.54
C LEU A 198 -10.61 25.76 -1.92
N ASP A 199 -10.63 24.72 -2.77
CA ASP A 199 -10.42 23.33 -2.33
C ASP A 199 -9.08 23.13 -1.56
N ARG A 200 -8.07 23.91 -1.86
CA ARG A 200 -6.79 23.88 -1.15
C ARG A 200 -6.88 24.31 0.32
N LYS A 201 -7.87 25.14 0.69
CA LYS A 201 -8.04 25.62 2.08
C LYS A 201 -8.85 24.64 2.94
N SER A 202 -9.67 23.79 2.36
CA SER A 202 -10.53 22.86 3.10
C SER A 202 -9.82 21.55 3.53
N THR A 203 -8.60 21.33 3.07
CA THR A 203 -7.81 20.11 3.34
C THR A 203 -6.70 20.29 4.40
N ARG A 204 -6.80 21.35 5.23
CA ARG A 204 -5.92 21.53 6.39
C ARG A 204 -6.65 21.31 7.68
#